data_57b72a06cf6064ca543cb82625d22d58
#
_entry.id   57b72a06cf6064ca543cb82625d22d58
#
_cell.length_a   1.000
_cell.length_b   1.000
_cell.length_c   1.000
_cell.angle_alpha   90.00
_cell.angle_beta   90.00
_cell.angle_gamma   90.00
#
_symmetry.space_group_name_H-M   'P 1'
#
loop_
_entity.id
_entity.type
_entity.pdbx_description
1 polymer ?
#
loop_
_entity_poly.entity_id
_entity_poly.type
_entity_poly.pdbx_seq_one_letter_code
_entity_poly.pdbx_strand_id
1 'polypeptide(L)'
;MKIVWSPQAADDLVENNKYIARENPDAAIAIVNNIYESRKRIREFPAQGRVVPEINQQDIREIFCGSYRIIYQIEAKRILILTIRHMKQKLTKDNL
;
A
#
# COMPACT_ATOMS: atom_id res chain seq x y z
N MET A 1 3.71 -16.50 -1.90
CA MET A 1 4.36 -15.68 -2.94
C MET A 1 5.26 -14.63 -2.32
N LYS A 2 6.29 -14.22 -3.03
CA LYS A 2 7.19 -13.15 -2.59
C LYS A 2 6.50 -11.79 -2.73
N ILE A 3 6.65 -10.92 -1.74
CA ILE A 3 6.18 -9.54 -1.81
C ILE A 3 7.38 -8.63 -2.11
N VAL A 4 7.22 -7.79 -3.12
CA VAL A 4 8.25 -6.84 -3.55
C VAL A 4 7.64 -5.44 -3.52
N TRP A 5 8.42 -4.48 -3.03
CA TRP A 5 8.03 -3.07 -3.01
C TRP A 5 8.53 -2.40 -4.28
N SER A 6 7.66 -1.67 -4.97
CA SER A 6 8.10 -0.80 -6.04
C SER A 6 8.90 0.38 -5.45
N PRO A 7 9.78 1.00 -6.26
CA PRO A 7 10.45 2.23 -5.81
C PRO A 7 9.47 3.32 -5.39
N GLN A 8 8.37 3.48 -6.12
CA GLN A 8 7.34 4.46 -5.77
C GLN A 8 6.70 4.15 -4.42
N ALA A 9 6.37 2.90 -4.14
CA ALA A 9 5.77 2.53 -2.87
C ALA A 9 6.71 2.80 -1.70
N ALA A 10 8.00 2.52 -1.86
CA ALA A 10 9.00 2.83 -0.85
C ALA A 10 9.11 4.34 -0.60
N ASP A 11 9.14 5.13 -1.67
CA ASP A 11 9.17 6.58 -1.56
C ASP A 11 7.90 7.14 -0.92
N ASP A 12 6.75 6.61 -1.30
CA ASP A 12 5.46 7.01 -0.72
C ASP A 12 5.46 6.79 0.79
N LEU A 13 5.96 5.65 1.24
CA LEU A 13 6.03 5.34 2.67
C LEU A 13 6.94 6.33 3.41
N VAL A 14 8.11 6.61 2.85
CA VAL A 14 9.06 7.55 3.45
C VAL A 14 8.45 8.95 3.54
N GLU A 15 7.86 9.45 2.45
CA GLU A 15 7.32 10.80 2.41
C GLU A 15 6.11 10.97 3.34
N ASN A 16 5.20 10.02 3.35
CA ASN A 16 4.05 10.06 4.25
C ASN A 16 4.51 9.98 5.71
N ASN A 17 5.52 9.16 5.99
CA ASN A 17 6.04 9.01 7.34
C ASN A 17 6.71 10.29 7.85
N LYS A 18 7.50 10.95 7.00
CA LYS A 18 8.12 12.24 7.37
C LYS A 18 7.09 13.27 7.77
N TYR A 19 6.01 13.37 7.01
CA TYR A 19 4.95 14.33 7.28
C TYR A 19 4.30 14.07 8.64
N ILE A 20 3.96 12.83 8.92
CA ILE A 20 3.31 12.45 10.17
C ILE A 20 4.26 12.63 11.36
N ALA A 21 5.53 12.28 11.20
CA ALA A 21 6.51 12.34 12.26
C ALA A 21 6.78 13.77 12.76
N ARG A 22 6.52 14.79 11.94
CA ARG A 22 6.65 16.17 12.35
C ARG A 22 5.73 16.53 13.53
N GLU A 23 4.53 15.97 13.54
CA GLU A 23 3.52 16.27 14.55
C GLU A 23 3.40 15.19 15.61
N ASN A 24 3.60 13.94 15.22
CA ASN A 24 3.43 12.80 16.12
C ASN A 24 4.37 11.65 15.73
N PRO A 25 5.59 11.62 16.30
CA PRO A 25 6.57 10.57 15.98
C PRO A 25 6.07 9.16 16.30
N ASP A 26 5.32 8.99 17.39
CA ASP A 26 4.80 7.67 17.77
C ASP A 26 3.77 7.16 16.78
N ALA A 27 2.92 8.04 16.27
CA ALA A 27 1.95 7.69 15.23
C ALA A 27 2.66 7.27 13.94
N ALA A 28 3.75 7.94 13.59
CA ALA A 28 4.54 7.61 12.40
C ALA A 28 5.13 6.19 12.51
N ILE A 29 5.65 5.84 13.67
CA ILE A 29 6.18 4.49 13.92
C ILE A 29 5.06 3.46 13.84
N ALA A 30 3.91 3.73 14.44
CA ALA A 30 2.77 2.82 14.41
C ALA A 30 2.27 2.55 12.99
N ILE A 31 2.24 3.57 12.13
CA ILE A 31 1.81 3.44 10.74
C ILE A 31 2.76 2.53 9.97
N VAL A 32 4.07 2.72 10.10
CA VAL A 32 5.06 1.88 9.44
C VAL A 32 4.91 0.43 9.88
N ASN A 33 4.76 0.19 11.18
CA ASN A 33 4.59 -1.16 11.71
C ASN A 33 3.30 -1.81 11.21
N ASN A 34 2.21 -1.07 11.15
CA ASN A 34 0.93 -1.59 10.67
C ASN A 34 0.99 -1.93 9.19
N ILE A 35 1.63 -1.10 8.38
CA ILE A 35 1.83 -1.38 6.95
C ILE A 35 2.69 -2.63 6.78
N TYR A 36 3.76 -2.75 7.55
CA TYR A 36 4.63 -3.93 7.51
C TYR A 36 3.85 -5.20 7.86
N GLU A 37 3.04 -5.16 8.93
CA GLU A 37 2.22 -6.31 9.34
C GLU A 37 1.17 -6.67 8.29
N SER A 38 0.65 -5.69 7.56
CA SER A 38 -0.34 -5.92 6.50
C SER A 38 0.20 -6.81 5.38
N ARG A 39 1.52 -6.88 5.19
CA ARG A 39 2.13 -7.77 4.19
C ARG A 39 1.75 -9.23 4.40
N LYS A 40 1.61 -9.66 5.65
CA LYS A 40 1.23 -11.05 5.97
C LYS A 40 -0.15 -11.37 5.41
N ARG A 41 -1.09 -10.47 5.58
CA ARG A 41 -2.45 -10.64 5.08
C ARG A 41 -2.48 -10.67 3.55
N ILE A 42 -1.72 -9.78 2.92
CA ILE A 42 -1.61 -9.76 1.46
C ILE A 42 -1.00 -11.07 0.95
N ARG A 43 0.04 -11.56 1.61
CA ARG A 43 0.72 -12.79 1.20
C ARG A 43 -0.19 -14.00 1.33
N GLU A 44 -0.95 -14.11 2.42
CA GLU A 44 -1.81 -15.27 2.67
C GLU A 44 -3.05 -15.25 1.80
N PHE A 45 -3.63 -14.08 1.59
CA PHE A 45 -4.93 -13.94 0.90
C PHE A 45 -4.89 -12.79 -0.12
N PRO A 46 -4.09 -12.92 -1.20
CA PRO A 46 -3.94 -11.80 -2.15
C PRO A 46 -5.26 -11.36 -2.79
N ALA A 47 -6.16 -12.31 -3.08
CA ALA A 47 -7.42 -12.02 -3.73
C ALA A 47 -8.49 -11.46 -2.79
N GLN A 48 -8.25 -11.39 -1.48
CA GLN A 48 -9.19 -10.79 -0.54
C GLN A 48 -9.15 -9.26 -0.55
N GLY A 49 -8.10 -8.66 -1.08
CA GLY A 49 -8.08 -7.23 -1.30
C GLY A 49 -9.15 -6.81 -2.31
N ARG A 50 -9.67 -5.61 -2.15
CA ARG A 50 -10.68 -5.06 -3.05
C ARG A 50 -10.04 -4.71 -4.40
N VAL A 51 -10.74 -4.96 -5.50
CA VAL A 51 -10.34 -4.39 -6.80
C VAL A 51 -10.36 -2.87 -6.67
N VAL A 52 -9.27 -2.22 -7.07
CA VAL A 52 -9.15 -0.76 -6.98
C VAL A 52 -10.16 -0.13 -7.94
N PRO A 53 -11.18 0.62 -7.45
CA PRO A 53 -12.26 1.10 -8.31
C PRO A 53 -11.78 2.03 -9.42
N GLU A 54 -10.79 2.86 -9.15
CA GLU A 54 -10.26 3.84 -10.11
C GLU A 54 -9.53 3.16 -11.27
N ILE A 55 -9.03 1.94 -11.06
CA ILE A 55 -8.25 1.20 -12.05
C ILE A 55 -9.08 0.12 -12.72
N ASN A 56 -9.91 -0.56 -11.94
CA ASN A 56 -10.83 -1.61 -12.41
C ASN A 56 -10.14 -2.75 -13.16
N GLN A 57 -9.01 -3.24 -12.61
CA GLN A 57 -8.30 -4.42 -13.08
C GLN A 57 -8.27 -5.48 -12.00
N GLN A 58 -8.56 -6.73 -12.36
CA GLN A 58 -8.68 -7.82 -11.39
C GLN A 58 -7.39 -8.14 -10.65
N ASP A 59 -6.24 -7.89 -11.28
CA ASP A 59 -4.93 -8.15 -10.68
C ASP A 59 -4.41 -7.00 -9.82
N ILE A 60 -5.10 -5.85 -9.82
CA ILE A 60 -4.71 -4.69 -9.00
C ILE A 60 -5.71 -4.53 -7.87
N ARG A 61 -5.23 -4.79 -6.66
CA ARG A 61 -6.04 -4.85 -5.45
C ARG A 61 -5.54 -3.87 -4.41
N GLU A 62 -6.37 -3.62 -3.42
CA GLU A 62 -6.00 -2.77 -2.30
C GLU A 62 -6.52 -3.33 -0.98
N ILE A 63 -5.78 -3.04 0.08
CA ILE A 63 -6.27 -3.18 1.44
C ILE A 63 -6.10 -1.84 2.16
N PHE A 64 -6.90 -1.66 3.20
CA PHE A 64 -6.83 -0.45 4.00
C PHE A 64 -6.02 -0.72 5.27
N CYS A 65 -5.17 0.23 5.62
CA CYS A 65 -4.39 0.21 6.84
C CYS A 65 -4.55 1.59 7.49
N GLY A 66 -5.49 1.69 8.45
CA GLY A 66 -5.90 2.99 8.99
C GLY A 66 -6.45 3.88 7.89
N SER A 67 -5.88 5.07 7.74
CA SER A 67 -6.27 6.02 6.70
C SER A 67 -5.51 5.85 5.38
N TYR A 68 -4.78 4.75 5.23
CA TYR A 68 -3.95 4.51 4.05
C TYR A 68 -4.48 3.35 3.22
N ARG A 69 -4.28 3.46 1.91
CA ARG A 69 -4.56 2.42 0.93
C ARG A 69 -3.23 1.81 0.52
N ILE A 70 -3.09 0.50 0.66
CA ILE A 70 -1.95 -0.24 0.15
C ILE A 70 -2.40 -0.89 -1.14
N ILE A 71 -1.85 -0.43 -2.27
CA ILE A 71 -2.26 -0.89 -3.60
C ILE A 71 -1.18 -1.82 -4.14
N TYR A 72 -1.60 -3.01 -4.55
CA TYR A 72 -0.67 -4.04 -5.01
C TYR A 72 -1.19 -4.74 -6.25
N GLN A 73 -0.27 -5.32 -7.00
CA GLN A 73 -0.57 -6.11 -8.19
C GLN A 73 -0.19 -7.57 -7.96
N ILE A 74 -1.12 -8.46 -8.27
CA ILE A 74 -0.89 -9.90 -8.18
C ILE A 74 -0.30 -10.35 -9.51
N GLU A 75 0.96 -10.79 -9.46
CA GLU A 75 1.67 -11.33 -10.62
C GLU A 75 1.82 -12.84 -10.47
N ALA A 76 2.28 -13.52 -11.53
CA ALA A 76 2.35 -14.99 -11.53
C ALA A 76 3.21 -15.56 -10.40
N LYS A 77 4.32 -14.89 -10.06
CA LYS A 77 5.28 -15.40 -9.08
C LYS A 77 5.56 -14.47 -7.91
N ARG A 78 4.96 -13.28 -7.91
CA ARG A 78 5.18 -12.29 -6.85
C ARG A 78 3.99 -11.38 -6.71
N ILE A 79 3.97 -10.66 -5.59
CA ILE A 79 3.03 -9.56 -5.37
C ILE A 79 3.86 -8.29 -5.33
N LEU A 80 3.53 -7.34 -6.19
CA LEU A 80 4.22 -6.06 -6.27
C LEU A 80 3.39 -4.98 -5.59
N ILE A 81 3.91 -4.37 -4.52
CA ILE A 81 3.27 -3.21 -3.91
C ILE A 81 3.58 -2.00 -4.77
N LEU A 82 2.53 -1.43 -5.37
CA LEU A 82 2.65 -0.37 -6.37
C LEU A 82 2.77 1.01 -5.74
N THR A 83 1.93 1.29 -4.74
CA THR A 83 1.88 2.61 -4.11
C THR A 83 1.16 2.52 -2.76
N ILE A 84 1.45 3.48 -1.90
CA ILE A 84 0.76 3.68 -0.64
C ILE A 84 0.18 5.08 -0.66
N ARG A 85 -1.16 5.17 -0.55
CA ARG A 85 -1.89 6.42 -0.68
C ARG A 85 -2.73 6.68 0.56
N HIS A 86 -2.73 7.92 1.01
CA HIS A 86 -3.73 8.36 1.98
C HIS A 86 -5.11 8.34 1.31
N MET A 87 -6.15 8.02 2.06
CA MET A 87 -7.52 7.92 1.52
C MET A 87 -8.00 9.20 0.84
N LYS A 88 -7.46 10.36 1.24
CA LYS A 88 -7.80 11.66 0.65
C LYS A 88 -6.99 11.99 -0.60
N GLN A 89 -5.95 11.23 -0.90
CA GLN A 89 -5.13 11.46 -2.10
C GLN A 89 -5.82 10.86 -3.31
N LYS A 90 -5.86 11.63 -4.39
CA LYS A 90 -6.43 11.17 -5.65
C LYS A 90 -5.54 10.08 -6.25
N LEU A 91 -6.17 9.02 -6.74
CA LEU A 91 -5.49 7.92 -7.41
C LEU A 91 -5.91 7.87 -8.87
N THR A 92 -4.91 7.80 -9.77
CA THR A 92 -5.12 7.58 -11.19
C THR A 92 -4.17 6.50 -11.68
N LYS A 93 -4.36 6.01 -12.91
CA LYS A 93 -3.43 5.04 -13.51
C LYS A 93 -2.00 5.56 -13.57
N ASP A 94 -1.83 6.88 -13.72
CA ASP A 94 -0.50 7.49 -13.80
C ASP A 94 0.26 7.42 -12.48
N ASN A 95 -0.40 7.12 -11.37
CA ASN A 95 0.22 6.97 -10.06
C ASN A 95 0.72 5.53 -9.78
N LEU A 96 0.56 4.63 -10.73
CA LEU A 96 0.94 3.23 -10.54
C LEU A 96 2.23 2.84 -11.28
#